data_e7484f3a3a788909d8a46e4a631cd650
#
_entry.id   e7484f3a3a788909d8a46e4a631cd650
#
_cell.length_a   1.000
_cell.length_b   1.000
_cell.length_c   1.000
_cell.angle_alpha   90.00
_cell.angle_beta   90.00
_cell.angle_gamma   90.00
#
_symmetry.space_group_name_H-M   'P 1'
#
loop_
_entity.id
_entity.type
_entity.pdbx_description
1 polymer ?
#
loop_
_entity_poly.entity_id
_entity_poly.type
_entity_poly.pdbx_seq_one_letter_code
_entity_poly.pdbx_strand_id
1 'polypeptide(L)'
;DDFAHPPTAVRETLACLALRYPTRRLIAVFEPRTQTSRRAVFQALYATAFDAARIVMIAAPFGADTLAPDARFDAPRLARDLMGRGIDAHAIDGVDPIVESIANIARPGDVVAILSNGGFGGLHGKLLARLATT
;
A
#
# COMPACT_ATOMS: atom_id res chain seq x y z
N ASP A 1 0.96 -18.66 0.69
CA ASP A 1 1.48 -18.15 1.92
C ASP A 1 0.88 -16.81 2.28
N ASP A 2 0.39 -16.71 3.51
CA ASP A 2 -0.31 -15.51 3.96
C ASP A 2 0.60 -14.33 4.20
N PHE A 3 1.89 -14.54 4.13
CA PHE A 3 2.89 -13.55 4.50
C PHE A 3 3.73 -13.07 3.32
N ALA A 4 3.12 -13.00 2.15
CA ALA A 4 3.88 -12.51 0.98
C ALA A 4 4.46 -11.12 1.23
N HIS A 5 3.77 -10.28 2.04
CA HIS A 5 4.23 -8.94 2.35
C HIS A 5 4.08 -8.62 3.83
N PRO A 6 4.78 -9.35 4.72
CA PRO A 6 4.81 -8.97 6.13
C PRO A 6 5.56 -7.65 6.32
N PRO A 7 5.45 -7.02 7.49
CA PRO A 7 6.08 -5.70 7.70
C PRO A 7 7.56 -5.64 7.35
N THR A 8 8.31 -6.67 7.69
CA THR A 8 9.75 -6.71 7.38
C THR A 8 9.98 -6.73 5.87
N ALA A 9 9.20 -7.55 5.14
CA ALA A 9 9.34 -7.63 3.69
C ALA A 9 8.95 -6.31 3.02
N VAL A 10 7.91 -5.65 3.49
CA VAL A 10 7.52 -4.34 2.97
C VAL A 10 8.66 -3.36 3.15
N ARG A 11 9.21 -3.30 4.36
CA ARG A 11 10.32 -2.38 4.66
C ARG A 11 11.52 -2.65 3.75
N GLU A 12 11.89 -3.91 3.60
CA GLU A 12 13.05 -4.27 2.79
C GLU A 12 12.84 -3.99 1.30
N THR A 13 11.65 -4.31 0.79
CA THR A 13 11.33 -4.04 -0.60
C THR A 13 11.41 -2.55 -0.91
N LEU A 14 10.79 -1.74 -0.07
CA LEU A 14 10.79 -0.29 -0.29
C LEU A 14 12.19 0.30 -0.14
N ALA A 15 12.96 -0.19 0.81
CA ALA A 15 14.34 0.27 0.99
C ALA A 15 15.20 -0.08 -0.24
N CYS A 16 15.03 -1.29 -0.78
CA CYS A 16 15.75 -1.68 -2.00
C CYS A 16 15.39 -0.78 -3.18
N LEU A 17 14.11 -0.49 -3.34
CA LEU A 17 13.66 0.39 -4.42
C LEU A 17 14.21 1.80 -4.26
N ALA A 18 14.24 2.31 -3.02
CA ALA A 18 14.78 3.63 -2.76
C ALA A 18 16.28 3.70 -3.09
N LEU A 19 17.02 2.62 -2.81
CA LEU A 19 18.43 2.56 -3.15
C LEU A 19 18.65 2.48 -4.66
N ARG A 20 17.81 1.72 -5.35
CA ARG A 20 17.91 1.54 -6.81
C ARG A 20 17.54 2.83 -7.54
N TYR A 21 16.57 3.57 -7.03
CA TYR A 21 16.06 4.78 -7.67
C TYR A 21 16.14 5.97 -6.70
N PRO A 22 17.35 6.38 -6.31
CA PRO A 22 17.51 7.34 -5.20
C PRO A 22 16.96 8.73 -5.50
N THR A 23 16.80 9.08 -6.78
CA THR A 23 16.30 10.40 -7.15
C THR A 23 14.84 10.39 -7.55
N ARG A 24 14.17 9.22 -7.48
CA ARG A 24 12.78 9.08 -7.90
C ARG A 24 11.86 9.00 -6.70
N ARG A 25 10.68 9.57 -6.83
CA ARG A 25 9.66 9.50 -5.81
C ARG A 25 9.04 8.11 -5.79
N LEU A 26 8.90 7.52 -4.60
CA LEU A 26 8.39 6.17 -4.45
C LEU A 26 6.97 6.22 -3.92
N ILE A 27 6.04 5.62 -4.66
CA ILE A 27 4.63 5.50 -4.29
C ILE A 27 4.37 4.03 -3.98
N ALA A 28 3.90 3.73 -2.78
CA ALA A 28 3.55 2.36 -2.40
C ALA A 28 2.05 2.18 -2.42
N VAL A 29 1.60 1.05 -2.97
CA VAL A 29 0.19 0.65 -2.94
C VAL A 29 0.13 -0.68 -2.21
N PHE A 30 -0.53 -0.69 -1.06
CA PHE A 30 -0.53 -1.84 -0.16
C PHE A 30 -1.93 -2.40 0.02
N GLU A 31 -2.07 -3.70 -0.21
CA GLU A 31 -3.31 -4.43 0.06
C GLU A 31 -3.05 -5.40 1.20
N PRO A 32 -3.54 -5.09 2.42
CA PRO A 32 -3.36 -6.02 3.54
C PRO A 32 -4.19 -7.28 3.34
N ARG A 33 -3.63 -8.43 3.75
CA ARG A 33 -4.37 -9.69 3.77
C ARG A 33 -5.01 -9.86 5.13
N THR A 34 -6.16 -10.54 5.14
CA THR A 34 -6.92 -10.72 6.37
C THR A 34 -6.36 -11.80 7.29
N GLN A 35 -5.55 -12.72 6.76
CA GLN A 35 -5.12 -13.86 7.55
C GLN A 35 -4.21 -13.49 8.71
N THR A 36 -3.27 -12.61 8.47
CA THR A 36 -2.31 -12.22 9.49
C THR A 36 -2.20 -10.72 9.65
N SER A 37 -2.25 -9.97 8.57
CA SER A 37 -2.13 -8.51 8.64
C SER A 37 -3.34 -7.87 9.33
N ARG A 38 -4.40 -8.64 9.59
CA ARG A 38 -5.57 -8.15 10.31
C ARG A 38 -5.30 -7.92 11.79
N ARG A 39 -4.27 -8.52 12.34
CA ARG A 39 -4.00 -8.43 13.77
C ARG A 39 -3.50 -7.05 14.14
N ALA A 40 -3.99 -6.52 15.24
CA ALA A 40 -3.57 -5.21 15.71
C ALA A 40 -2.06 -5.15 15.97
N VAL A 41 -1.46 -6.27 16.41
CA VAL A 41 -0.03 -6.32 16.66
C VAL A 41 0.76 -6.15 15.37
N PHE A 42 0.29 -6.73 14.27
CA PHE A 42 0.94 -6.56 12.98
C PHE A 42 0.70 -5.17 12.42
N GLN A 43 -0.46 -4.60 12.70
CA GLN A 43 -0.76 -3.26 12.23
C GLN A 43 0.23 -2.24 12.77
N ALA A 44 0.60 -2.35 14.04
CA ALA A 44 1.58 -1.45 14.64
C ALA A 44 2.95 -1.56 13.94
N LEU A 45 3.31 -2.78 13.53
CA LEU A 45 4.57 -2.98 12.84
C LEU A 45 4.57 -2.38 11.43
N TYR A 46 3.41 -2.36 10.77
CA TYR A 46 3.32 -1.73 9.46
C TYR A 46 3.51 -0.22 9.53
N ALA A 47 3.22 0.40 10.65
CA ALA A 47 3.35 1.85 10.77
C ALA A 47 4.79 2.34 10.54
N THR A 48 5.79 1.48 10.72
CA THR A 48 7.19 1.84 10.50
C THR A 48 7.77 1.22 9.23
N ALA A 49 6.96 0.51 8.44
CA ALA A 49 7.47 -0.23 7.29
C ALA A 49 7.51 0.59 6.00
N PHE A 50 6.91 1.76 5.97
CA PHE A 50 6.74 2.55 4.75
C PHE A 50 7.61 3.79 4.69
N ASP A 51 8.59 3.91 5.58
CA ASP A 51 9.37 5.15 5.69
C ASP A 51 10.10 5.53 4.40
N ALA A 52 10.42 4.56 3.54
CA ALA A 52 11.08 4.85 2.27
C ALA A 52 10.13 5.37 1.20
N ALA A 53 8.82 5.29 1.41
CA ALA A 53 7.84 5.77 0.44
C ALA A 53 7.45 7.22 0.72
N ARG A 54 7.20 7.98 -0.33
CA ARG A 54 6.71 9.35 -0.21
C ARG A 54 5.20 9.38 -0.07
N ILE A 55 4.51 8.48 -0.80
CA ILE A 55 3.06 8.40 -0.85
C ILE A 55 2.68 6.95 -0.66
N VAL A 56 1.66 6.69 0.15
CA VAL A 56 1.16 5.33 0.39
C VAL A 56 -0.34 5.29 0.22
N MET A 57 -0.81 4.39 -0.64
CA MET A 57 -2.24 4.08 -0.80
C MET A 57 -2.50 2.74 -0.13
N ILE A 58 -3.45 2.69 0.79
CA ILE A 58 -3.76 1.49 1.55
C ILE A 58 -5.17 1.05 1.21
N ALA A 59 -5.31 -0.16 0.64
CA ALA A 59 -6.61 -0.70 0.28
C ALA A 59 -7.28 -1.35 1.49
N ALA A 60 -8.60 -1.51 1.43
CA ALA A 60 -9.32 -2.26 2.45
C ALA A 60 -8.83 -3.72 2.43
N PRO A 61 -8.71 -4.35 3.61
CA PRO A 61 -8.23 -5.72 3.67
C PRO A 61 -9.14 -6.69 2.92
N PHE A 62 -8.52 -7.61 2.17
CA PHE A 62 -9.25 -8.65 1.45
C PHE A 62 -9.99 -9.53 2.44
N GLY A 63 -11.30 -9.73 2.24
CA GLY A 63 -12.09 -10.59 3.09
C GLY A 63 -12.39 -10.03 4.47
N ALA A 64 -12.19 -8.75 4.69
CA ALA A 64 -12.38 -8.14 6.00
C ALA A 64 -13.80 -8.29 6.54
N ASP A 65 -14.79 -8.40 5.66
CA ASP A 65 -16.20 -8.50 6.06
C ASP A 65 -16.50 -9.74 6.87
N THR A 66 -15.66 -10.77 6.78
CA THR A 66 -15.87 -12.03 7.50
C THR A 66 -15.27 -12.02 8.90
N LEU A 67 -14.64 -10.93 9.31
CA LEU A 67 -13.94 -10.84 10.57
C LEU A 67 -14.66 -9.92 11.55
N ALA A 68 -14.49 -10.19 12.84
CA ALA A 68 -14.95 -9.27 13.87
C ALA A 68 -14.22 -7.92 13.71
N PRO A 69 -14.88 -6.80 14.05
CA PRO A 69 -14.26 -5.48 13.85
C PRO A 69 -12.89 -5.33 14.51
N ASP A 70 -12.69 -5.92 15.68
CA ASP A 70 -11.42 -5.82 16.39
C ASP A 70 -10.32 -6.71 15.80
N ALA A 71 -10.69 -7.64 14.92
CA ALA A 71 -9.73 -8.50 14.23
C ALA A 71 -9.38 -7.99 12.84
N ARG A 72 -10.02 -6.92 12.39
CA ARG A 72 -9.78 -6.36 11.06
C ARG A 72 -8.56 -5.47 11.06
N PHE A 73 -7.88 -5.44 9.93
CA PHE A 73 -6.86 -4.45 9.69
C PHE A 73 -7.54 -3.09 9.48
N ASP A 74 -7.09 -2.09 10.20
CA ASP A 74 -7.69 -0.75 10.15
C ASP A 74 -6.86 0.14 9.22
N ALA A 75 -7.24 0.18 7.95
CA ALA A 75 -6.51 0.96 6.95
C ALA A 75 -6.52 2.47 7.25
N PRO A 76 -7.64 3.08 7.65
CA PRO A 76 -7.61 4.50 8.02
C PRO A 76 -6.67 4.80 9.18
N ARG A 77 -6.57 3.90 10.15
CA ARG A 77 -5.64 4.09 11.27
C ARG A 77 -4.19 4.05 10.80
N LEU A 78 -3.87 3.09 9.93
CA LEU A 78 -2.52 3.04 9.37
C LEU A 78 -2.20 4.32 8.60
N ALA A 79 -3.15 4.81 7.81
CA ALA A 79 -2.95 6.06 7.08
C ALA A 79 -2.65 7.22 8.03
N ARG A 80 -3.40 7.32 9.14
CA ARG A 80 -3.14 8.37 10.14
C ARG A 80 -1.76 8.24 10.77
N ASP A 81 -1.37 6.99 11.10
CA ASP A 81 -0.06 6.74 11.69
C ASP A 81 1.06 7.15 10.73
N LEU A 82 0.90 6.85 9.45
CA LEU A 82 1.90 7.23 8.44
C LEU A 82 1.94 8.74 8.23
N MET A 83 0.79 9.40 8.25
CA MET A 83 0.76 10.87 8.16
C MET A 83 1.50 11.51 9.31
N GLY A 84 1.39 10.93 10.50
CA GLY A 84 2.15 11.40 11.65
C GLY A 84 3.65 11.24 11.49
N ARG A 85 4.09 10.40 10.56
CA ARG A 85 5.51 10.21 10.24
C ARG A 85 5.96 11.03 9.04
N GLY A 86 5.09 11.88 8.51
CA GLY A 86 5.44 12.73 7.38
C GLY A 86 5.19 12.10 6.01
N ILE A 87 4.46 11.00 5.95
CA ILE A 87 4.14 10.32 4.70
C ILE A 87 2.75 10.73 4.23
N ASP A 88 2.59 11.01 2.95
CA ASP A 88 1.28 11.31 2.37
C ASP A 88 0.54 10.00 2.17
N ALA A 89 -0.33 9.65 3.11
CA ALA A 89 -0.98 8.34 3.15
C ALA A 89 -2.48 8.47 3.05
N HIS A 90 -3.09 7.52 2.33
CA HIS A 90 -4.53 7.50 2.07
C HIS A 90 -5.08 6.09 2.17
N ALA A 91 -6.18 5.93 2.89
CA ALA A 91 -6.92 4.67 2.90
C ALA A 91 -8.03 4.80 1.85
N ILE A 92 -8.02 3.92 0.87
CA ILE A 92 -8.94 4.00 -0.27
C ILE A 92 -9.60 2.65 -0.46
N ASP A 93 -10.93 2.64 -0.54
CA ASP A 93 -11.69 1.44 -0.74
C ASP A 93 -11.98 1.25 -2.23
N GLY A 94 -11.42 0.19 -2.80
CA GLY A 94 -11.65 -0.17 -4.18
C GLY A 94 -10.46 0.08 -5.09
N VAL A 95 -10.33 -0.79 -6.09
CA VAL A 95 -9.23 -0.74 -7.04
C VAL A 95 -9.33 0.47 -7.95
N ASP A 96 -10.51 0.73 -8.51
CA ASP A 96 -10.67 1.84 -9.45
C ASP A 96 -10.39 3.20 -8.81
N PRO A 97 -10.89 3.49 -7.59
CA PRO A 97 -10.49 4.74 -6.93
C PRO A 97 -9.00 4.85 -6.66
N ILE A 98 -8.33 3.73 -6.34
CA ILE A 98 -6.88 3.76 -6.15
C ILE A 98 -6.17 4.12 -7.46
N VAL A 99 -6.60 3.50 -8.57
CA VAL A 99 -6.01 3.79 -9.88
C VAL A 99 -6.16 5.28 -10.21
N GLU A 100 -7.35 5.84 -10.01
CA GLU A 100 -7.58 7.25 -10.31
C GLU A 100 -6.77 8.16 -9.39
N SER A 101 -6.66 7.81 -8.12
CA SER A 101 -5.85 8.60 -7.18
C SER A 101 -4.38 8.64 -7.62
N ILE A 102 -3.84 7.50 -8.02
CA ILE A 102 -2.46 7.44 -8.48
C ILE A 102 -2.30 8.23 -9.78
N ALA A 103 -3.23 8.07 -10.71
CA ALA A 103 -3.16 8.78 -11.99
C ALA A 103 -3.15 10.30 -11.80
N ASN A 104 -3.88 10.78 -10.78
CA ASN A 104 -3.95 12.20 -10.49
C ASN A 104 -2.67 12.77 -9.88
N ILE A 105 -1.90 11.96 -9.17
CA ILE A 105 -0.72 12.44 -8.45
C ILE A 105 0.59 12.00 -9.05
N ALA A 106 0.61 10.95 -9.88
CA ALA A 106 1.84 10.43 -10.44
C ALA A 106 2.49 11.41 -11.40
N ARG A 107 3.81 11.45 -11.36
CA ARG A 107 4.63 12.31 -12.22
C ARG A 107 5.61 11.44 -12.99
N PRO A 108 6.07 11.93 -14.16
CA PRO A 108 7.11 11.19 -14.88
C PRO A 108 8.30 10.90 -13.98
N GLY A 109 8.77 9.67 -14.01
CA GLY A 109 9.89 9.25 -13.19
C GLY A 109 9.51 8.62 -11.85
N ASP A 110 8.25 8.71 -11.43
CA ASP A 110 7.83 8.06 -10.19
C ASP A 110 7.92 6.54 -10.29
N VAL A 111 8.23 5.90 -9.18
CA VAL A 111 8.24 4.44 -9.05
C VAL A 111 7.04 4.03 -8.22
N VAL A 112 6.21 3.14 -8.75
CA VAL A 112 5.04 2.63 -8.04
C VAL A 112 5.29 1.18 -7.65
N ALA A 113 5.30 0.92 -6.35
CA ALA A 113 5.47 -0.42 -5.78
C ALA A 113 4.10 -0.95 -5.38
N ILE A 114 3.67 -2.06 -5.99
CA ILE A 114 2.39 -2.69 -5.68
C ILE A 114 2.66 -3.88 -4.78
N LEU A 115 2.20 -3.80 -3.54
CA LEU A 115 2.46 -4.80 -2.51
C LEU A 115 1.17 -5.55 -2.22
N SER A 116 0.99 -6.69 -2.86
CA SER A 116 -0.21 -7.49 -2.72
C SER A 116 0.16 -8.97 -2.82
N ASN A 117 -0.69 -9.79 -2.24
CA ASN A 117 -0.54 -11.23 -2.24
C ASN A 117 -1.22 -11.90 -3.41
N GLY A 118 -1.94 -11.18 -4.22
CA GLY A 118 -2.71 -11.73 -5.32
C GLY A 118 -2.85 -10.74 -6.43
N GLY A 119 -3.91 -10.91 -7.22
CA GLY A 119 -4.13 -10.07 -8.38
C GLY A 119 -4.54 -8.64 -8.08
N PHE A 120 -4.94 -8.36 -6.86
CA PHE A 120 -5.37 -7.03 -6.43
C PHE A 120 -6.41 -6.45 -7.38
N GLY A 121 -7.40 -7.28 -7.76
CA GLY A 121 -8.47 -6.85 -8.66
C GLY A 121 -7.98 -6.35 -10.01
N GLY A 122 -6.83 -6.79 -10.48
CA GLY A 122 -6.28 -6.34 -11.74
C GLY A 122 -5.65 -4.96 -11.69
N LEU A 123 -5.30 -4.48 -10.48
CA LEU A 123 -4.79 -3.13 -10.30
C LEU A 123 -3.61 -2.82 -11.23
N HIS A 124 -2.66 -3.73 -11.35
CA HIS A 124 -1.45 -3.50 -12.14
C HIS A 124 -1.80 -3.17 -13.59
N GLY A 125 -2.63 -4.02 -14.21
CA GLY A 125 -3.04 -3.78 -15.60
C GLY A 125 -3.89 -2.54 -15.77
N LYS A 126 -4.80 -2.29 -14.83
CA LYS A 126 -5.64 -1.10 -14.87
C LYS A 126 -4.82 0.18 -14.74
N LEU A 127 -3.83 0.16 -13.86
CA LEU A 127 -2.96 1.31 -13.66
C LEU A 127 -2.12 1.60 -14.90
N LEU A 128 -1.52 0.56 -15.49
CA LEU A 128 -0.75 0.74 -16.72
C LEU A 128 -1.60 1.33 -17.83
N ALA A 129 -2.82 0.81 -18.01
CA ALA A 129 -3.73 1.30 -19.04
C ALA A 129 -4.10 2.78 -18.79
N ARG A 130 -4.38 3.12 -17.53
CA ARG A 130 -4.78 4.49 -17.18
C ARG A 130 -3.64 5.47 -17.38
N LEU A 131 -2.43 5.11 -16.98
CA LEU A 131 -1.28 6.00 -17.13
C LEU A 131 -0.88 6.18 -18.60
N ALA A 132 -1.15 5.20 -19.44
CA ALA A 132 -0.85 5.31 -20.85
C ALA A 132 -1.70 6.36 -21.57
N THR A 133 -2.82 6.77 -20.96
CA THR A 133 -3.73 7.76 -21.55
C THR A 133 -3.47 9.20 -21.09
N THR A 134 -2.49 9.39 -20.22
CA THR A 134 -2.20 10.73 -19.68
C THR A 134 -1.13 11.49 -20.45
#